data_744467d8f7e3748d04f8130b5f35d896
#
_entry.id   744467d8f7e3748d04f8130b5f35d896
#
_cell.length_a   1.000
_cell.length_b   1.000
_cell.length_c   1.000
_cell.angle_alpha   90.00
_cell.angle_beta   90.00
_cell.angle_gamma   90.00
#
_symmetry.space_group_name_H-M   'P 1'
#
loop_
_entity.id
_entity.type
_entity.pdbx_description
1 polymer ?
#
loop_
_entity_poly.entity_id
_entity_poly.type
_entity_poly.pdbx_seq_one_letter_code
_entity_poly.pdbx_strand_id
1 'polypeptide(L)'
;TYNENEFIDNFSGKSKKVVLEKLGQPFKKQQSVKPSNANNMIAGVAGQEKNSKPVQVEMWYYKNLVKYDAKNTYKETEVTFVNDRVMNIGYFNNR
;
A
#
# COMPACT_ATOMS: atom_id res chain seq x y z
N THR A 1 16.47 6.64 6.57
CA THR A 1 15.23 7.41 6.39
C THR A 1 15.14 7.99 5.01
N TYR A 2 13.93 8.34 4.62
CA TYR A 2 13.62 8.87 3.30
C TYR A 2 12.83 10.15 3.46
N ASN A 3 12.95 11.09 2.52
CA ASN A 3 11.95 12.15 2.46
C ASN A 3 10.78 11.64 1.61
N GLU A 4 9.71 12.41 1.55
CA GLU A 4 8.51 11.97 0.85
C GLU A 4 8.77 11.65 -0.60
N ASN A 5 9.48 12.51 -1.29
CA ASN A 5 9.74 12.29 -2.71
C ASN A 5 10.63 11.08 -2.94
N GLU A 6 11.65 10.92 -2.13
CA GLU A 6 12.53 9.75 -2.24
C GLU A 6 11.76 8.47 -1.98
N PHE A 7 10.87 8.48 -1.00
CA PHE A 7 10.11 7.29 -0.67
C PHE A 7 9.20 6.90 -1.82
N ILE A 8 8.51 7.88 -2.38
CA ILE A 8 7.62 7.61 -3.50
C ILE A 8 8.41 7.13 -4.70
N ASP A 9 9.52 7.80 -5.01
CA ASP A 9 10.33 7.42 -6.16
C ASP A 9 10.90 6.01 -6.04
N ASN A 10 11.25 5.60 -4.83
CA ASN A 10 11.87 4.31 -4.63
C ASN A 10 10.88 3.17 -4.53
N PHE A 11 9.66 3.45 -4.11
CA PHE A 11 8.74 2.37 -3.77
C PHE A 11 7.44 2.34 -4.55
N SER A 12 7.03 3.44 -5.15
CA SER A 12 5.78 3.46 -5.89
C SER A 12 5.83 2.48 -7.06
N GLY A 13 4.83 1.63 -7.15
CA GLY A 13 4.76 0.64 -8.21
C GLY A 13 5.67 -0.57 -8.04
N LYS A 14 6.43 -0.61 -6.96
CA LYS A 14 7.35 -1.73 -6.72
C LYS A 14 6.64 -2.88 -6.03
N SER A 15 7.24 -4.07 -6.11
CA SER A 15 6.67 -5.24 -5.50
C SER A 15 6.91 -5.26 -4.00
N LYS A 16 6.15 -6.12 -3.30
CA LYS A 16 6.36 -6.32 -1.87
C LYS A 16 7.79 -6.76 -1.57
N LYS A 17 8.35 -7.57 -2.44
CA LYS A 17 9.70 -8.07 -2.23
C LYS A 17 10.71 -6.93 -2.17
N VAL A 18 10.58 -5.96 -3.05
CA VAL A 18 11.47 -4.81 -3.08
C VAL A 18 11.32 -4.02 -1.79
N VAL A 19 10.09 -3.79 -1.37
CA VAL A 19 9.85 -3.05 -0.13
C VAL A 19 10.45 -3.79 1.07
N LEU A 20 10.24 -5.09 1.12
CA LEU A 20 10.75 -5.89 2.21
C LEU A 20 12.29 -5.88 2.24
N GLU A 21 12.91 -5.95 1.09
CA GLU A 21 14.36 -5.94 1.01
C GLU A 21 14.95 -4.60 1.47
N LYS A 22 14.27 -3.52 1.16
CA LYS A 22 14.80 -2.19 1.47
C LYS A 22 14.37 -1.67 2.83
N LEU A 23 13.18 -2.00 3.27
CA LEU A 23 12.64 -1.48 4.52
C LEU A 23 12.60 -2.51 5.65
N GLY A 24 12.63 -3.78 5.31
CA GLY A 24 12.49 -4.83 6.30
C GLY A 24 11.03 -5.07 6.65
N GLN A 25 10.82 -5.78 7.73
CA GLN A 25 9.46 -6.14 8.15
C GLN A 25 8.74 -4.92 8.72
N PRO A 26 7.49 -4.74 8.36
CA PRO A 26 6.68 -3.69 8.97
C PRO A 26 6.31 -4.06 10.41
N PHE A 27 5.99 -3.06 11.21
CA PHE A 27 5.57 -3.36 12.57
C PHE A 27 4.13 -3.88 12.61
N LYS A 28 3.37 -3.65 11.55
CA LYS A 28 1.98 -4.08 11.47
C LYS A 28 1.61 -4.33 10.01
N LYS A 29 0.79 -5.32 9.79
CA LYS A 29 0.26 -5.63 8.48
C LYS A 29 -1.24 -5.80 8.58
N GLN A 30 -1.95 -5.33 7.58
CA GLN A 30 -3.37 -5.61 7.43
C GLN A 30 -3.59 -6.13 6.03
N GLN A 31 -4.51 -7.04 5.89
CA GLN A 31 -4.78 -7.66 4.62
C GLN A 31 -6.27 -7.74 4.38
N SER A 32 -6.64 -7.50 3.15
CA SER A 32 -8.03 -7.52 2.75
C SER A 32 -8.09 -8.10 1.34
N VAL A 33 -9.11 -8.87 1.07
CA VAL A 33 -9.34 -9.39 -0.28
C VAL A 33 -10.74 -8.94 -0.69
N LYS A 34 -10.80 -8.18 -1.76
CA LYS A 34 -12.07 -7.70 -2.27
C LYS A 34 -12.29 -8.29 -3.65
N PRO A 35 -13.39 -9.01 -3.85
CA PRO A 35 -13.73 -9.45 -5.20
C PRO A 35 -13.87 -8.22 -6.08
N SER A 36 -13.26 -8.26 -7.24
CA SER A 36 -13.31 -7.10 -8.10
C SER A 36 -14.71 -6.78 -8.56
N ASN A 37 -15.60 -7.75 -8.48
CA ASN A 37 -16.99 -7.53 -8.85
C ASN A 37 -17.87 -7.11 -7.70
N ALA A 38 -17.32 -6.96 -6.50
CA ALA A 38 -18.14 -6.72 -5.33
C ALA A 38 -18.95 -5.45 -5.44
N ASN A 39 -18.39 -4.45 -6.03
CA ASN A 39 -19.09 -3.18 -6.17
C ASN A 39 -19.82 -3.06 -7.49
N ASN A 40 -19.68 -4.05 -8.33
CA ASN A 40 -20.23 -4.00 -9.67
C ASN A 40 -21.35 -4.99 -9.91
N MET A 41 -21.59 -5.83 -8.94
CA MET A 41 -22.64 -6.82 -9.10
C MET A 41 -23.96 -6.17 -9.39
N ILE A 42 -24.13 -4.98 -8.86
CA ILE A 42 -25.36 -4.25 -9.06
C ILE A 42 -25.54 -3.88 -10.52
N ALA A 43 -24.45 -3.57 -11.16
CA ALA A 43 -24.52 -3.13 -12.53
C ALA A 43 -24.91 -4.24 -13.48
N GLY A 44 -25.01 -5.43 -12.99
CA GLY A 44 -25.43 -6.52 -13.82
C GLY A 44 -24.45 -6.84 -14.93
N VAL A 45 -23.21 -6.54 -14.70
CA VAL A 45 -22.19 -6.79 -15.69
C VAL A 45 -21.68 -8.21 -15.58
N ALA A 46 -22.60 -9.12 -15.50
CA ALA A 46 -22.26 -10.52 -15.27
C ALA A 46 -21.31 -11.05 -16.31
N GLY A 47 -21.43 -10.59 -17.51
CA GLY A 47 -20.54 -11.05 -18.55
C GLY A 47 -19.10 -10.73 -18.30
N GLN A 48 -18.85 -9.68 -17.55
CA GLN A 48 -17.50 -9.28 -17.25
C GLN A 48 -16.97 -9.94 -16.01
N GLU A 49 -17.83 -10.40 -15.16
CA GLU A 49 -17.43 -10.97 -13.91
C GLU A 49 -16.62 -12.24 -14.06
N LYS A 50 -16.87 -12.99 -15.08
CA LYS A 50 -16.13 -14.21 -15.28
C LYS A 50 -14.66 -13.97 -15.52
N ASN A 51 -14.30 -12.76 -15.88
CA ASN A 51 -12.90 -12.38 -16.04
C ASN A 51 -12.37 -11.62 -14.84
N SER A 52 -13.21 -11.42 -13.85
CA SER A 52 -12.80 -10.67 -12.67
C SER A 52 -12.08 -11.56 -11.70
N LYS A 53 -11.06 -11.02 -11.08
CA LYS A 53 -10.31 -11.73 -10.07
C LYS A 53 -10.37 -10.96 -8.77
N PRO A 54 -10.30 -11.64 -7.63
CA PRO A 54 -10.25 -10.93 -6.37
C PRO A 54 -9.06 -9.98 -6.35
N VAL A 55 -9.28 -8.82 -5.82
CA VAL A 55 -8.21 -7.84 -5.65
C VAL A 55 -7.66 -8.01 -4.26
N GLN A 56 -6.39 -8.34 -4.18
CA GLN A 56 -5.72 -8.49 -2.89
C GLN A 56 -5.13 -7.16 -2.50
N VAL A 57 -5.55 -6.68 -1.35
CA VAL A 57 -5.06 -5.41 -0.82
C VAL A 57 -4.39 -5.69 0.50
N GLU A 58 -3.15 -5.25 0.62
CA GLU A 58 -2.40 -5.43 1.85
C GLU A 58 -1.78 -4.10 2.22
N MET A 59 -1.88 -3.74 3.50
CA MET A 59 -1.31 -2.52 4.00
C MET A 59 -0.21 -2.86 4.99
N TRP A 60 0.97 -2.30 4.79
CA TRP A 60 2.09 -2.45 5.70
C TRP A 60 2.35 -1.12 6.37
N TYR A 61 2.64 -1.16 7.65
CA TYR A 61 2.84 0.04 8.45
C TYR A 61 4.25 0.07 9.01
N TYR A 62 4.89 1.22 8.84
CA TYR A 62 6.23 1.46 9.35
C TYR A 62 6.22 2.71 10.21
N LYS A 63 7.12 2.77 11.17
CA LYS A 63 7.22 3.93 12.06
C LYS A 63 8.52 4.67 11.80
N ASN A 64 8.45 6.00 11.86
CA ASN A 64 9.63 6.86 11.82
C ASN A 64 10.50 6.59 10.60
N LEU A 65 9.86 6.43 9.46
CA LEU A 65 10.56 6.05 8.25
C LEU A 65 10.72 7.18 7.26
N VAL A 66 9.72 8.03 7.14
CA VAL A 66 9.70 9.09 6.12
C VAL A 66 9.70 10.44 6.81
N LYS A 67 10.58 11.31 6.36
CA LYS A 67 10.71 12.65 6.91
C LYS A 67 9.77 13.62 6.22
N TYR A 68 9.16 14.49 6.98
CA TYR A 68 8.41 15.60 6.40
C TYR A 68 9.15 16.93 6.54
N ASP A 69 10.21 16.95 7.33
CA ASP A 69 11.14 18.07 7.32
C ASP A 69 12.51 17.56 7.77
N ALA A 70 13.47 18.45 7.91
CA ALA A 70 14.85 18.09 8.18
C ALA A 70 15.04 17.36 9.50
N LYS A 71 14.14 17.56 10.46
CA LYS A 71 14.33 17.02 11.81
C LYS A 71 13.24 16.05 12.23
N ASN A 72 12.15 15.98 11.50
CA ASN A 72 10.99 15.23 11.93
C ASN A 72 10.57 14.19 10.92
N THR A 73 10.14 13.04 11.44
CA THR A 73 9.58 11.98 10.60
C THR A 73 8.12 11.82 10.93
N TYR A 74 7.38 11.29 9.97
CA TYR A 74 6.01 10.87 10.22
C TYR A 74 6.03 9.72 11.21
N LYS A 75 5.06 9.72 12.11
CA LYS A 75 4.97 8.66 13.10
C LYS A 75 4.67 7.33 12.44
N GLU A 76 3.88 7.36 11.41
CA GLU A 76 3.47 6.12 10.75
C GLU A 76 3.37 6.35 9.26
N THR A 77 3.88 5.39 8.50
CA THR A 77 3.77 5.37 7.04
C THR A 77 3.02 4.12 6.65
N GLU A 78 1.97 4.30 5.87
CA GLU A 78 1.17 3.19 5.38
C GLU A 78 1.51 2.96 3.92
N VAL A 79 1.91 1.74 3.58
CA VAL A 79 2.19 1.36 2.21
C VAL A 79 1.11 0.38 1.80
N THR A 80 0.32 0.75 0.82
CA THR A 80 -0.77 -0.08 0.34
C THR A 80 -0.37 -0.80 -0.93
N PHE A 81 -0.44 -2.11 -0.87
CA PHE A 81 -0.17 -2.97 -2.02
C PHE A 81 -1.47 -3.46 -2.61
N VAL A 82 -1.55 -3.41 -3.92
CA VAL A 82 -2.64 -4.02 -4.64
C VAL A 82 -2.02 -5.04 -5.58
N ASN A 83 -2.36 -6.31 -5.38
CA ASN A 83 -1.82 -7.40 -6.16
C ASN A 83 -0.30 -7.38 -6.23
N ASP A 84 0.31 -7.22 -5.05
CA ASP A 84 1.77 -7.29 -4.89
C ASP A 84 2.52 -6.05 -5.39
N ARG A 85 1.82 -4.95 -5.64
CA ARG A 85 2.46 -3.72 -6.09
C ARG A 85 2.03 -2.55 -5.24
N VAL A 86 2.97 -1.67 -4.93
CA VAL A 86 2.66 -0.46 -4.18
C VAL A 86 1.79 0.45 -5.04
N MET A 87 0.59 0.71 -4.55
CA MET A 87 -0.36 1.56 -5.26
C MET A 87 -0.66 2.85 -4.54
N ASN A 88 -0.40 2.90 -3.25
CA ASN A 88 -0.67 4.10 -2.48
C ASN A 88 0.24 4.15 -1.27
N ILE A 89 0.59 5.37 -0.87
CA ILE A 89 1.44 5.60 0.29
C ILE A 89 0.80 6.72 1.10
N GLY A 90 0.57 6.45 2.36
CA GLY A 90 -0.01 7.45 3.25
C GLY A 90 0.91 7.75 4.42
N TYR A 91 0.88 8.97 4.89
CA TYR A 91 1.71 9.41 6.01
C TYR A 91 0.82 9.95 7.12
N PHE A 92 1.09 9.54 8.35
CA PHE A 92 0.24 9.91 9.46
C PHE A 92 1.06 10.31 10.67
N ASN A 93 0.61 11.36 11.34
CA ASN A 93 1.22 11.77 12.61
C ASN A 93 0.26 11.63 13.79
N ASN A 94 -0.97 11.27 13.53
CA ASN A 94 -2.00 11.21 14.57
C ASN A 94 -2.40 9.82 15.01
N ARG A 95 -1.67 8.83 14.59
CA ARG A 95 -2.01 7.46 14.94
C ARG A 95 -1.13 6.91 16.02
#